data_acb8565a11432412e1203f395e03b274
#
_entry.id   acb8565a11432412e1203f395e03b274
#
_cell.length_a   1.000
_cell.length_b   1.000
_cell.length_c   1.000
_cell.angle_alpha   90.00
_cell.angle_beta   90.00
_cell.angle_gamma   90.00
#
_symmetry.space_group_name_H-M   'P 1'
#
loop_
_entity.id
_entity.type
_entity.pdbx_description
1 polymer ?
#
loop_
_entity_poly.entity_id
_entity_poly.type
_entity_poly.pdbx_seq_one_letter_code
_entity_poly.pdbx_strand_id
1 'polypeptide(L)'
;MTTAGASGGVTYKPMMSKEEAREVVYDVIERLREKNRLLPGGYLFLSDLMGNPTLLNRVGKLIATIYMDEDLDAVVTIATKGISLANAVAGVLNLPVVVIRKDNKVTEGSTVSINYVSGSTRKIETMVLSKRTLPENSNVLVVDDFMRAGGSINGVMNLMNEFKAHVKGCLLYTS
;
A
#
# COMPACT_ATOMS: atom_id res chain seq x y z
N MET A 1 22.08 3.60 5.49
CA MET A 1 23.21 3.53 4.53
C MET A 1 23.43 4.91 3.94
N THR A 2 24.65 5.37 3.83
CA THR A 2 25.00 6.67 3.24
C THR A 2 25.81 6.43 1.98
N THR A 3 25.43 7.06 0.87
CA THR A 3 26.16 7.00 -0.41
C THR A 3 26.70 8.39 -0.74
N ALA A 4 27.98 8.51 -1.08
CA ALA A 4 28.57 9.77 -1.54
C ALA A 4 28.23 9.99 -3.02
N GLY A 5 27.64 11.14 -3.36
CA GLY A 5 27.37 11.53 -4.75
C GLY A 5 28.59 12.13 -5.45
N ALA A 6 28.62 12.08 -6.78
CA ALA A 6 29.72 12.63 -7.61
C ALA A 6 29.96 14.14 -7.42
N SER A 7 29.00 14.89 -6.88
CA SER A 7 29.05 16.33 -6.57
C SER A 7 29.33 16.62 -5.08
N GLY A 8 29.80 15.66 -4.29
CA GLY A 8 30.17 15.85 -2.89
C GLY A 8 29.00 15.82 -1.89
N GLY A 9 27.79 15.42 -2.32
CA GLY A 9 26.63 15.23 -1.44
C GLY A 9 26.59 13.85 -0.79
N VAL A 10 25.87 13.75 0.34
CA VAL A 10 25.59 12.50 1.04
C VAL A 10 24.09 12.23 0.99
N THR A 11 23.68 11.09 0.42
CA THR A 11 22.28 10.66 0.44
C THR A 11 22.07 9.68 1.60
N TYR A 12 21.18 10.03 2.52
CA TYR A 12 20.76 9.15 3.60
C TYR A 12 19.60 8.27 3.15
N LYS A 13 19.79 6.95 3.19
CA LYS A 13 18.71 5.97 2.97
C LYS A 13 18.36 5.33 4.32
N PRO A 14 17.14 5.52 4.85
CA PRO A 14 16.73 5.00 6.16
C PRO A 14 16.39 3.50 6.08
N MET A 15 17.35 2.69 5.70
CA MET A 15 17.21 1.24 5.60
C MET A 15 17.15 0.59 6.98
N MET A 16 16.42 -0.53 7.04
CA MET A 16 16.34 -1.40 8.21
C MET A 16 17.40 -2.51 8.13
N SER A 17 18.06 -2.85 9.25
CA SER A 17 18.95 -4.01 9.29
C SER A 17 18.14 -5.32 9.20
N LYS A 18 18.81 -6.43 8.89
CA LYS A 18 18.16 -7.75 8.86
C LYS A 18 17.61 -8.16 10.22
N GLU A 19 18.30 -7.80 11.28
CA GLU A 19 17.92 -8.06 12.67
C GLU A 19 16.67 -7.28 13.03
N GLU A 20 16.66 -5.97 12.80
CA GLU A 20 15.48 -5.12 12.99
C GLU A 20 14.27 -5.59 12.17
N ALA A 21 14.50 -5.99 10.92
CA ALA A 21 13.44 -6.52 10.04
C ALA A 21 12.81 -7.78 10.61
N ARG A 22 13.62 -8.71 11.13
CA ARG A 22 13.13 -9.92 11.81
C ARG A 22 12.30 -9.58 13.04
N GLU A 23 12.75 -8.66 13.88
CA GLU A 23 12.01 -8.22 15.07
C GLU A 23 10.65 -7.63 14.71
N VAL A 24 10.57 -6.82 13.65
CA VAL A 24 9.29 -6.25 13.17
C VAL A 24 8.36 -7.36 12.70
N VAL A 25 8.87 -8.31 11.92
CA VAL A 25 8.08 -9.45 11.43
C VAL A 25 7.57 -10.30 12.59
N TYR A 26 8.42 -10.60 13.57
CA TYR A 26 8.01 -11.34 14.76
C TYR A 26 6.94 -10.61 15.57
N ASP A 27 7.10 -9.30 15.82
CA ASP A 27 6.11 -8.50 16.54
C ASP A 27 4.74 -8.52 15.81
N VAL A 28 4.73 -8.37 14.48
CA VAL A 28 3.51 -8.46 13.68
C VAL A 28 2.88 -9.84 13.78
N ILE A 29 3.67 -10.92 13.64
CA ILE A 29 3.17 -12.30 13.71
C ILE A 29 2.55 -12.58 15.09
N GLU A 30 3.22 -12.22 16.18
CA GLU A 30 2.70 -12.44 17.53
C GLU A 30 1.37 -11.72 17.76
N ARG A 31 1.27 -10.47 17.29
CA ARG A 31 0.01 -9.71 17.35
C ARG A 31 -1.10 -10.35 16.52
N LEU A 32 -0.77 -10.87 15.33
CA LEU A 32 -1.76 -11.54 14.46
C LEU A 32 -2.22 -12.90 15.02
N ARG A 33 -1.41 -13.57 15.84
CA ARG A 33 -1.73 -14.85 16.50
C ARG A 33 -2.59 -14.71 17.75
N GLU A 34 -2.86 -13.52 18.24
CA GLU A 34 -3.73 -13.32 19.40
C GLU A 34 -5.12 -13.94 19.15
N LYS A 35 -5.59 -14.72 20.16
CA LYS A 35 -6.79 -15.58 20.03
C LYS A 35 -8.08 -14.84 19.62
N ASN A 36 -8.18 -13.56 19.89
CA ASN A 36 -9.40 -12.76 19.65
C ASN A 36 -9.42 -12.05 18.30
N ARG A 37 -8.44 -12.30 17.42
CA ARG A 37 -8.35 -11.62 16.12
C ARG A 37 -9.13 -12.28 15.01
N LEU A 38 -9.40 -13.57 15.16
CA LEU A 38 -10.18 -14.30 14.15
C LEU A 38 -11.67 -14.03 14.33
N LEU A 39 -12.26 -13.36 13.36
CA LEU A 39 -13.69 -13.04 13.30
C LEU A 39 -14.47 -14.12 12.53
N PRO A 40 -15.81 -14.22 12.74
CA PRO A 40 -16.67 -15.10 11.94
C PRO A 40 -16.47 -14.87 10.44
N GLY A 41 -16.38 -15.96 9.66
CA GLY A 41 -16.15 -15.90 8.22
C GLY A 41 -14.67 -15.82 7.82
N GLY A 42 -13.73 -16.04 8.76
CA GLY A 42 -12.28 -16.08 8.48
C GLY A 42 -11.63 -14.71 8.31
N TYR A 43 -12.29 -13.64 8.77
CA TYR A 43 -11.70 -12.30 8.77
C TYR A 43 -10.80 -12.09 9.98
N LEU A 44 -9.75 -11.26 9.82
CA LEU A 44 -8.91 -10.81 10.91
C LEU A 44 -9.31 -9.39 11.37
N PHE A 45 -9.38 -9.20 12.67
CA PHE A 45 -9.50 -7.88 13.25
C PHE A 45 -8.13 -7.17 13.23
N LEU A 46 -8.01 -6.15 12.39
CA LEU A 46 -6.76 -5.41 12.15
C LEU A 46 -6.86 -3.92 12.52
N SER A 47 -8.03 -3.43 12.91
CA SER A 47 -8.27 -2.00 13.07
C SER A 47 -7.38 -1.34 14.14
N ASP A 48 -7.06 -2.07 15.20
CA ASP A 48 -6.15 -1.62 16.26
C ASP A 48 -4.69 -1.56 15.78
N LEU A 49 -4.27 -2.52 14.93
CA LEU A 49 -2.93 -2.52 14.34
C LEU A 49 -2.79 -1.38 13.32
N MET A 50 -3.81 -1.18 12.48
CA MET A 50 -3.84 -0.09 11.50
C MET A 50 -3.98 1.30 12.14
N GLY A 51 -4.45 1.37 13.38
CA GLY A 51 -4.48 2.58 14.19
C GLY A 51 -3.23 2.81 15.05
N ASN A 52 -2.27 1.89 15.06
CA ASN A 52 -1.07 2.01 15.89
C ASN A 52 0.09 2.64 15.11
N PRO A 53 0.42 3.93 15.34
CA PRO A 53 1.42 4.62 14.53
C PRO A 53 2.83 4.07 14.75
N THR A 54 3.17 3.61 15.95
CA THR A 54 4.48 3.02 16.24
C THR A 54 4.70 1.74 15.45
N LEU A 55 3.71 0.85 15.41
CA LEU A 55 3.77 -0.37 14.62
C LEU A 55 3.82 -0.07 13.13
N LEU A 56 2.93 0.82 12.65
CA LEU A 56 2.87 1.17 11.23
C LEU A 56 4.16 1.82 10.73
N ASN A 57 4.79 2.68 11.53
CA ASN A 57 6.08 3.28 11.15
C ASN A 57 7.18 2.22 11.02
N ARG A 58 7.21 1.21 11.91
CA ARG A 58 8.17 0.10 11.82
C ARG A 58 7.89 -0.77 10.59
N VAL A 59 6.64 -1.13 10.35
CA VAL A 59 6.23 -1.91 9.16
C VAL A 59 6.46 -1.10 7.88
N GLY A 60 6.12 0.19 7.88
CA GLY A 60 6.37 1.09 6.76
C GLY A 60 7.86 1.18 6.40
N LYS A 61 8.75 1.30 7.42
CA LYS A 61 10.21 1.28 7.21
C LYS A 61 10.69 -0.07 6.65
N LEU A 62 10.13 -1.19 7.13
CA LEU A 62 10.44 -2.52 6.62
C LEU A 62 10.09 -2.64 5.13
N ILE A 63 8.87 -2.28 4.76
CA ILE A 63 8.40 -2.32 3.38
C ILE A 63 9.23 -1.38 2.50
N ALA A 64 9.43 -0.15 2.94
CA ALA A 64 10.24 0.83 2.23
C ALA A 64 11.69 0.35 2.01
N THR A 65 12.27 -0.37 2.96
CA THR A 65 13.61 -0.96 2.81
C THR A 65 13.68 -1.96 1.65
N ILE A 66 12.61 -2.73 1.42
CA ILE A 66 12.56 -3.72 0.32
C ILE A 66 12.55 -3.03 -1.05
N TYR A 67 11.89 -1.87 -1.14
CA TYR A 67 11.68 -1.16 -2.41
C TYR A 67 12.51 0.12 -2.55
N MET A 68 13.47 0.35 -1.68
CA MET A 68 14.22 1.62 -1.63
C MET A 68 15.11 1.89 -2.84
N ASP A 69 15.50 0.83 -3.55
CA ASP A 69 16.33 0.92 -4.76
C ASP A 69 15.49 0.86 -6.06
N GLU A 70 14.16 0.72 -5.92
CA GLU A 70 13.25 0.78 -7.06
C GLU A 70 12.96 2.23 -7.44
N ASP A 71 12.86 2.49 -8.74
CA ASP A 71 12.43 3.78 -9.26
C ASP A 71 10.91 3.88 -9.15
N LEU A 72 10.43 4.52 -8.08
CA LEU A 72 9.02 4.66 -7.73
C LEU A 72 8.59 6.11 -7.73
N ASP A 73 7.42 6.38 -8.28
CA ASP A 73 6.79 7.71 -8.33
C ASP A 73 5.70 7.90 -7.29
N ALA A 74 5.03 6.82 -6.87
CA ALA A 74 3.92 6.88 -5.90
C ALA A 74 3.68 5.55 -5.19
N VAL A 75 3.05 5.65 -4.01
CA VAL A 75 2.46 4.51 -3.29
C VAL A 75 0.95 4.54 -3.50
N VAL A 76 0.37 3.46 -4.00
CA VAL A 76 -1.06 3.34 -4.31
C VAL A 76 -1.75 2.46 -3.27
N THR A 77 -2.93 2.84 -2.81
CA THR A 77 -3.75 2.07 -1.88
C THR A 77 -5.24 2.19 -2.19
N ILE A 78 -6.05 1.29 -1.63
CA ILE A 78 -7.51 1.39 -1.69
C ILE A 78 -8.04 1.98 -0.38
N ALA A 79 -8.96 2.93 -0.48
CA ALA A 79 -9.66 3.43 0.69
C ALA A 79 -10.46 2.31 1.38
N THR A 80 -10.43 2.17 2.69
CA THR A 80 -10.05 3.17 3.69
C THR A 80 -8.87 2.71 4.55
N LYS A 81 -8.79 1.43 4.91
CA LYS A 81 -7.87 0.91 5.94
C LYS A 81 -6.41 0.93 5.50
N GLY A 82 -6.14 0.65 4.22
CA GLY A 82 -4.79 0.66 3.65
C GLY A 82 -4.11 2.03 3.69
N ILE A 83 -4.86 3.13 3.82
CA ILE A 83 -4.32 4.49 3.80
C ILE A 83 -3.26 4.71 4.87
N SER A 84 -3.47 4.24 6.10
CA SER A 84 -2.50 4.42 7.19
C SER A 84 -1.17 3.73 6.90
N LEU A 85 -1.22 2.50 6.39
CA LEU A 85 -0.04 1.73 6.03
C LEU A 85 0.69 2.36 4.81
N ALA A 86 -0.07 2.73 3.78
CA ALA A 86 0.48 3.39 2.59
C ALA A 86 1.18 4.69 2.95
N ASN A 87 0.61 5.51 3.85
CA ASN A 87 1.26 6.73 4.34
C ASN A 87 2.56 6.44 5.11
N ALA A 88 2.59 5.39 5.93
CA ALA A 88 3.81 5.01 6.64
C ALA A 88 4.94 4.60 5.68
N VAL A 89 4.62 3.83 4.62
CA VAL A 89 5.59 3.45 3.58
C VAL A 89 6.04 4.66 2.78
N ALA A 90 5.09 5.44 2.29
CA ALA A 90 5.34 6.62 1.45
C ALA A 90 6.17 7.69 2.19
N GLY A 91 5.93 7.87 3.50
CA GLY A 91 6.71 8.78 4.32
C GLY A 91 8.20 8.42 4.40
N VAL A 92 8.54 7.12 4.43
CA VAL A 92 9.93 6.66 4.42
C VAL A 92 10.56 6.80 3.02
N LEU A 93 9.79 6.53 1.96
CA LEU A 93 10.24 6.64 0.56
C LEU A 93 10.24 8.09 0.05
N ASN A 94 9.62 9.00 0.80
CA ASN A 94 9.37 10.40 0.40
C ASN A 94 8.59 10.49 -0.92
N LEU A 95 7.52 9.70 -1.03
CA LEU A 95 6.66 9.62 -2.21
C LEU A 95 5.23 10.06 -1.88
N PRO A 96 4.45 10.53 -2.87
CA PRO A 96 3.03 10.78 -2.71
C PRO A 96 2.24 9.49 -2.51
N VAL A 97 1.10 9.59 -1.79
CA VAL A 97 0.12 8.52 -1.69
C VAL A 97 -1.04 8.78 -2.63
N VAL A 98 -1.35 7.79 -3.45
CA VAL A 98 -2.49 7.78 -4.38
C VAL A 98 -3.57 6.86 -3.84
N VAL A 99 -4.76 7.40 -3.59
CA VAL A 99 -5.86 6.67 -2.95
C VAL A 99 -6.95 6.35 -3.97
N ILE A 100 -7.09 5.07 -4.28
CA ILE A 100 -8.22 4.53 -5.06
C ILE A 100 -9.45 4.50 -4.16
N ARG A 101 -10.60 5.01 -4.65
CA ARG A 101 -11.86 5.02 -3.92
C ARG A 101 -12.88 4.07 -4.54
N LYS A 102 -13.86 3.67 -3.75
CA LYS A 102 -15.00 2.85 -4.20
C LYS A 102 -16.21 3.69 -4.61
N ASP A 103 -16.15 4.98 -4.38
CA ASP A 103 -17.20 5.95 -4.73
C ASP A 103 -16.60 7.19 -5.39
N ASN A 104 -17.33 7.78 -6.32
CA ASN A 104 -16.94 9.04 -6.95
C ASN A 104 -17.48 10.21 -6.12
N LYS A 105 -16.56 11.12 -5.75
CA LYS A 105 -16.91 12.36 -5.04
C LYS A 105 -16.67 13.56 -5.93
N VAL A 106 -17.54 14.56 -5.84
CA VAL A 106 -17.44 15.80 -6.63
C VAL A 106 -16.08 16.48 -6.47
N THR A 107 -15.46 16.34 -5.30
CA THR A 107 -14.14 16.91 -4.99
C THR A 107 -12.97 16.28 -5.74
N GLU A 108 -13.15 15.13 -6.37
CA GLU A 108 -12.07 14.43 -7.10
C GLU A 108 -11.87 14.97 -8.53
N GLY A 109 -12.79 15.79 -9.05
CA GLY A 109 -12.72 16.33 -10.40
C GLY A 109 -12.90 15.25 -11.47
N SER A 110 -12.14 15.34 -12.58
CA SER A 110 -12.17 14.33 -13.65
C SER A 110 -11.54 13.01 -13.16
N THR A 111 -12.28 11.92 -13.27
CA THR A 111 -11.88 10.59 -12.77
C THR A 111 -11.87 9.55 -13.88
N VAL A 112 -11.10 8.48 -13.65
CA VAL A 112 -11.24 7.19 -14.34
C VAL A 112 -11.93 6.26 -13.39
N SER A 113 -12.89 5.50 -13.88
CA SER A 113 -13.58 4.46 -13.09
C SER A 113 -13.58 3.13 -13.83
N ILE A 114 -13.41 2.06 -13.10
CA ILE A 114 -13.50 0.69 -13.60
C ILE A 114 -14.47 -0.11 -12.74
N ASN A 115 -15.15 -1.07 -13.36
CA ASN A 115 -15.96 -2.05 -12.64
C ASN A 115 -15.17 -3.35 -12.48
N TYR A 116 -15.25 -3.96 -11.31
CA TYR A 116 -14.61 -5.23 -11.02
C TYR A 116 -15.54 -6.13 -10.19
N VAL A 117 -15.31 -7.44 -10.22
CA VAL A 117 -16.04 -8.37 -9.37
C VAL A 117 -15.29 -8.51 -8.03
N SER A 118 -15.94 -8.06 -6.96
CA SER A 118 -15.39 -8.17 -5.61
C SER A 118 -15.28 -9.63 -5.17
N GLY A 119 -14.10 -10.06 -4.76
CA GLY A 119 -13.85 -11.41 -4.28
C GLY A 119 -14.58 -11.75 -2.97
N SER A 120 -14.89 -10.75 -2.15
CA SER A 120 -15.58 -10.92 -0.87
C SER A 120 -17.10 -10.94 -0.99
N THR A 121 -17.66 -10.05 -1.79
CA THR A 121 -19.12 -9.89 -1.93
C THR A 121 -19.69 -10.61 -3.14
N ARG A 122 -18.86 -11.01 -4.12
CA ARG A 122 -19.21 -11.52 -5.45
C ARG A 122 -20.14 -10.58 -6.22
N LYS A 123 -20.11 -9.31 -5.91
CA LYS A 123 -20.86 -8.24 -6.57
C LYS A 123 -19.93 -7.42 -7.46
N ILE A 124 -20.53 -6.77 -8.45
CA ILE A 124 -19.82 -5.75 -9.23
C ILE A 124 -19.69 -4.52 -8.34
N GLU A 125 -18.45 -4.10 -8.13
CA GLU A 125 -18.08 -2.87 -7.42
C GLU A 125 -17.30 -1.97 -8.37
N THR A 126 -17.23 -0.67 -8.07
CA THR A 126 -16.52 0.32 -8.86
C THR A 126 -15.28 0.80 -8.11
N MET A 127 -14.18 0.96 -8.81
CA MET A 127 -13.01 1.69 -8.35
C MET A 127 -12.86 2.98 -9.14
N VAL A 128 -12.50 4.06 -8.43
CA VAL A 128 -12.40 5.40 -8.99
C VAL A 128 -11.08 6.02 -8.58
N LEU A 129 -10.41 6.67 -9.54
CA LEU A 129 -9.19 7.43 -9.30
C LEU A 129 -9.23 8.74 -10.08
N SER A 130 -8.85 9.84 -9.42
CA SER A 130 -8.73 11.14 -10.05
C SER A 130 -7.57 11.17 -11.06
N LYS A 131 -7.82 11.72 -12.26
CA LYS A 131 -6.79 11.86 -13.30
C LYS A 131 -5.62 12.76 -12.90
N ARG A 132 -5.82 13.60 -11.87
CA ARG A 132 -4.80 14.54 -11.39
C ARG A 132 -3.83 13.93 -10.39
N THR A 133 -4.17 12.78 -9.78
CA THR A 133 -3.41 12.21 -8.68
C THR A 133 -2.29 11.28 -9.11
N LEU A 134 -2.37 10.73 -10.32
CA LEU A 134 -1.37 9.83 -10.86
C LEU A 134 -1.04 10.20 -12.31
N PRO A 135 0.15 10.71 -12.61
CA PRO A 135 0.62 10.92 -13.96
C PRO A 135 0.67 9.62 -14.77
N GLU A 136 0.47 9.72 -16.10
CA GLU A 136 0.65 8.56 -16.97
C GLU A 136 2.11 8.03 -16.90
N ASN A 137 2.26 6.74 -17.08
CA ASN A 137 3.54 6.00 -17.08
C ASN A 137 4.28 6.02 -15.73
N SER A 138 3.63 6.40 -14.62
CA SER A 138 4.23 6.35 -13.28
C SER A 138 4.57 4.92 -12.85
N ASN A 139 5.69 4.75 -12.17
CA ASN A 139 6.06 3.53 -11.48
C ASN A 139 5.44 3.54 -10.07
N VAL A 140 4.65 2.55 -9.73
CA VAL A 140 3.91 2.55 -8.48
C VAL A 140 4.14 1.30 -7.64
N LEU A 141 4.10 1.48 -6.32
CA LEU A 141 4.04 0.41 -5.33
C LEU A 141 2.62 0.35 -4.77
N VAL A 142 1.94 -0.79 -4.93
CA VAL A 142 0.61 -1.01 -4.33
C VAL A 142 0.78 -1.54 -2.91
N VAL A 143 0.18 -0.87 -1.93
CA VAL A 143 0.23 -1.25 -0.51
C VAL A 143 -1.18 -1.15 0.07
N ASP A 144 -1.70 -2.27 0.58
CA ASP A 144 -3.03 -2.30 1.19
C ASP A 144 -3.06 -3.24 2.41
N ASP A 145 -4.12 -3.18 3.23
CA ASP A 145 -4.22 -3.97 4.46
C ASP A 145 -4.61 -5.43 4.18
N PHE A 146 -5.58 -5.66 3.30
CA PHE A 146 -6.14 -7.00 3.12
C PHE A 146 -6.71 -7.22 1.72
N MET A 147 -6.46 -8.43 1.18
CA MET A 147 -7.08 -8.89 -0.05
C MET A 147 -7.73 -10.26 0.15
N ARG A 148 -8.99 -10.37 -0.30
CA ARG A 148 -9.70 -11.65 -0.39
C ARG A 148 -9.97 -12.02 -1.84
N ALA A 149 -9.54 -13.23 -2.23
CA ALA A 149 -9.86 -13.86 -3.53
C ALA A 149 -9.45 -13.05 -4.79
N GLY A 150 -8.50 -12.12 -4.70
CA GLY A 150 -7.86 -11.48 -5.85
C GLY A 150 -8.71 -10.49 -6.69
N GLY A 151 -10.02 -10.39 -6.47
CA GLY A 151 -10.90 -9.53 -7.27
C GLY A 151 -10.51 -8.05 -7.19
N SER A 152 -10.18 -7.56 -6.00
CA SER A 152 -9.77 -6.17 -5.81
C SER A 152 -8.45 -5.84 -6.49
N ILE A 153 -7.46 -6.76 -6.45
CA ILE A 153 -6.16 -6.51 -7.10
C ILE A 153 -6.30 -6.48 -8.63
N ASN A 154 -7.14 -7.33 -9.21
CA ASN A 154 -7.44 -7.27 -10.64
C ASN A 154 -8.06 -5.91 -11.01
N GLY A 155 -8.95 -5.38 -10.16
CA GLY A 155 -9.47 -4.04 -10.30
C GLY A 155 -8.37 -2.97 -10.25
N VAL A 156 -7.47 -3.04 -9.26
CA VAL A 156 -6.32 -2.13 -9.18
C VAL A 156 -5.45 -2.21 -10.43
N MET A 157 -5.09 -3.42 -10.87
CA MET A 157 -4.25 -3.60 -12.08
C MET A 157 -4.91 -3.04 -13.33
N ASN A 158 -6.22 -3.26 -13.52
CA ASN A 158 -6.96 -2.68 -14.63
C ASN A 158 -6.99 -1.15 -14.56
N LEU A 159 -7.19 -0.59 -13.35
CA LEU A 159 -7.15 0.85 -13.16
C LEU A 159 -5.76 1.45 -13.43
N MET A 160 -4.69 0.78 -13.00
CA MET A 160 -3.31 1.20 -13.29
C MET A 160 -3.02 1.15 -14.80
N ASN A 161 -3.56 0.18 -15.54
CA ASN A 161 -3.44 0.11 -16.99
C ASN A 161 -4.10 1.33 -17.69
N GLU A 162 -5.22 1.83 -17.19
CA GLU A 162 -5.86 3.05 -17.73
C GLU A 162 -4.96 4.29 -17.59
N PHE A 163 -4.09 4.31 -16.58
CA PHE A 163 -3.06 5.34 -16.40
C PHE A 163 -1.73 5.00 -17.07
N LYS A 164 -1.62 3.86 -17.76
CA LYS A 164 -0.36 3.32 -18.28
C LYS A 164 0.72 3.18 -17.20
N ALA A 165 0.32 3.07 -15.93
CA ALA A 165 1.22 2.98 -14.80
C ALA A 165 1.83 1.58 -14.68
N HIS A 166 3.09 1.53 -14.24
CA HIS A 166 3.85 0.30 -14.06
C HIS A 166 3.86 -0.11 -12.59
N VAL A 167 3.19 -1.20 -12.24
CA VAL A 167 3.20 -1.72 -10.87
C VAL A 167 4.50 -2.48 -10.64
N LYS A 168 5.41 -1.90 -9.83
CA LYS A 168 6.71 -2.48 -9.47
C LYS A 168 6.62 -3.50 -8.35
N GLY A 169 5.59 -3.41 -7.52
CA GLY A 169 5.35 -4.34 -6.44
C GLY A 169 3.95 -4.20 -5.86
N CYS A 170 3.54 -5.26 -5.16
CA CYS A 170 2.26 -5.28 -4.47
C CYS A 170 2.42 -5.96 -3.11
N LEU A 171 2.06 -5.26 -2.05
CA LEU A 171 2.08 -5.75 -0.68
C LEU A 171 0.67 -5.74 -0.12
N LEU A 172 0.18 -6.92 0.20
CA LEU A 172 -1.16 -7.18 0.69
C LEU A 172 -1.12 -8.34 1.67
N TYR A 173 -1.94 -8.29 2.73
CA TYR A 173 -2.24 -9.48 3.48
C TYR A 173 -3.28 -10.31 2.73
N THR A 174 -3.00 -11.59 2.53
CA THR A 174 -3.92 -12.54 1.88
C THR A 174 -4.30 -13.66 2.83
N SER A 175 -5.55 -14.12 2.78
CA SER A 175 -6.04 -15.32 3.47
C SER A 175 -6.31 -16.45 2.49
#